data_1d50e1955336b17fb88733a80218db27
#
_entry.id   1d50e1955336b17fb88733a80218db27
#
_cell.length_a   1.000
_cell.length_b   1.000
_cell.length_c   1.000
_cell.angle_alpha   90.00
_cell.angle_beta   90.00
_cell.angle_gamma   90.00
#
_symmetry.space_group_name_H-M   'P 1'
#
loop_
_entity.id
_entity.type
_entity.pdbx_description
1 polymer ?
#
loop_
_entity_poly.entity_id
_entity_poly.type
_entity_poly.pdbx_seq_one_letter_code
_entity_poly.pdbx_strand_id
1 'polypeptide(L)'
;MKFNRFIVASALFVLGMASASAQAYSSYQHKWHWDKGTIVVDTPARPAGQQHVLGLTDKKIETVRVGFVGLGMRVPWAVMRFANIPGVEIVALCDFEENRAEGCQKFMREKGLAPAKVYYGEKGYEELCKNPDIDLVYVATDWDHHFPVAKCALENGKH
;
A
#
# COMPACT_ATOMS: atom_id res chain seq x y z
N MET A 1 -17.08 44.44 -28.22
CA MET A 1 -16.36 43.24 -28.69
C MET A 1 -15.22 42.87 -27.70
N LYS A 2 -15.51 42.27 -26.55
CA LYS A 2 -14.51 41.86 -25.53
C LYS A 2 -14.79 40.43 -24.95
N PHE A 3 -15.40 39.56 -25.75
CA PHE A 3 -15.83 38.23 -25.21
C PHE A 3 -14.97 37.05 -25.65
N ASN A 4 -13.97 37.22 -26.53
CA ASN A 4 -13.25 36.07 -27.12
C ASN A 4 -11.89 35.73 -26.53
N ARG A 5 -11.38 36.52 -25.55
CA ARG A 5 -10.04 36.23 -25.01
C ARG A 5 -10.03 35.19 -23.87
N PHE A 6 -11.13 35.08 -23.11
CA PHE A 6 -11.21 34.11 -21.99
C PHE A 6 -11.47 32.68 -22.43
N ILE A 7 -12.21 32.48 -23.50
CA ILE A 7 -12.52 31.13 -24.00
C ILE A 7 -11.28 30.45 -24.61
N VAL A 8 -10.43 31.21 -25.32
CA VAL A 8 -9.20 30.68 -25.90
C VAL A 8 -8.17 30.29 -24.84
N ALA A 9 -8.05 31.04 -23.77
CA ALA A 9 -7.13 30.73 -22.66
C ALA A 9 -7.56 29.47 -21.91
N SER A 10 -8.86 29.28 -21.68
CA SER A 10 -9.39 28.10 -21.00
C SER A 10 -9.26 26.83 -21.85
N ALA A 11 -9.48 26.93 -23.15
CA ALA A 11 -9.32 25.81 -24.07
C ALA A 11 -7.85 25.37 -24.21
N LEU A 12 -6.93 26.32 -24.26
CA LEU A 12 -5.48 26.02 -24.30
C LEU A 12 -4.98 25.39 -22.99
N PHE A 13 -5.53 25.78 -21.84
CA PHE A 13 -5.16 25.18 -20.55
C PHE A 13 -5.66 23.74 -20.43
N VAL A 14 -6.89 23.46 -20.87
CA VAL A 14 -7.45 22.08 -20.87
C VAL A 14 -6.70 21.17 -21.85
N LEU A 15 -6.35 21.67 -23.04
CA LEU A 15 -5.55 20.92 -24.01
C LEU A 15 -4.11 20.66 -23.50
N GLY A 16 -3.52 21.61 -22.78
CA GLY A 16 -2.19 21.44 -22.16
C GLY A 16 -2.18 20.39 -21.05
N MET A 17 -3.21 20.32 -20.23
CA MET A 17 -3.32 19.31 -19.17
C MET A 17 -3.59 17.91 -19.74
N ALA A 18 -4.41 17.79 -20.79
CA ALA A 18 -4.66 16.51 -21.45
C ALA A 18 -3.41 15.97 -22.16
N SER A 19 -2.58 16.83 -22.75
CA SER A 19 -1.34 16.41 -23.38
C SER A 19 -0.27 16.02 -22.36
N ALA A 20 -0.19 16.70 -21.20
CA ALA A 20 0.74 16.35 -20.14
C ALA A 20 0.39 14.99 -19.48
N SER A 21 -0.90 14.72 -19.25
CA SER A 21 -1.34 13.43 -18.70
C SER A 21 -1.15 12.28 -19.70
N ALA A 22 -1.41 12.50 -20.99
CA ALA A 22 -1.16 11.50 -22.03
C ALA A 22 0.34 11.21 -22.20
N GLN A 23 1.19 12.21 -22.06
CA GLN A 23 2.64 12.07 -22.15
C GLN A 23 3.23 11.35 -20.94
N ALA A 24 2.71 11.62 -19.75
CA ALA A 24 3.08 10.89 -18.52
C ALA A 24 2.67 9.40 -18.61
N TYR A 25 1.49 9.10 -19.12
CA TYR A 25 1.04 7.72 -19.31
C TYR A 25 1.87 6.96 -20.34
N SER A 26 2.28 7.61 -21.43
CA SER A 26 3.10 6.98 -22.47
C SER A 26 4.53 6.67 -22.01
N SER A 27 5.05 7.38 -21.01
CA SER A 27 6.40 7.14 -20.45
C SER A 27 6.50 5.84 -19.65
N TYR A 28 5.37 5.26 -19.23
CA TYR A 28 5.29 3.97 -18.53
C TYR A 28 5.04 2.78 -19.46
N GLN A 29 4.93 2.99 -20.78
CA GLN A 29 4.78 1.89 -21.72
C GLN A 29 6.09 1.15 -21.88
N HIS A 30 6.20 -0.03 -21.29
CA HIS A 30 7.31 -0.94 -21.56
C HIS A 30 7.30 -1.39 -23.01
N LYS A 31 8.44 -1.29 -23.69
CA LYS A 31 8.62 -1.94 -25.00
C LYS A 31 8.63 -3.44 -24.77
N TRP A 32 8.00 -4.15 -25.65
CA TRP A 32 7.97 -5.61 -25.62
C TRP A 32 8.13 -6.17 -27.04
N HIS A 33 8.64 -7.38 -27.14
CA HIS A 33 8.80 -8.09 -28.38
C HIS A 33 8.63 -9.60 -28.17
N TRP A 34 8.42 -10.33 -29.25
CA TRP A 34 8.43 -11.78 -29.21
C TRP A 34 9.85 -12.31 -29.44
N ASP A 35 10.33 -13.19 -28.56
CA ASP A 35 11.52 -13.99 -28.75
C ASP A 35 11.18 -15.47 -28.54
N LYS A 36 11.35 -16.28 -29.62
CA LYS A 36 11.14 -17.73 -29.62
C LYS A 36 9.84 -18.20 -28.96
N GLY A 37 8.73 -17.47 -29.21
CA GLY A 37 7.42 -17.81 -28.65
C GLY A 37 7.18 -17.32 -27.21
N THR A 38 8.08 -16.50 -26.67
CA THR A 38 7.94 -15.86 -25.36
C THR A 38 7.83 -14.35 -25.54
N ILE A 39 6.97 -13.71 -24.74
CA ILE A 39 6.91 -12.25 -24.66
C ILE A 39 8.06 -11.78 -23.77
N VAL A 40 8.93 -10.96 -24.33
CA VAL A 40 10.01 -10.30 -23.59
C VAL A 40 9.64 -8.83 -23.42
N VAL A 41 9.72 -8.35 -22.18
CA VAL A 41 9.48 -6.94 -21.85
C VAL A 41 10.81 -6.27 -21.59
N ASP A 42 11.09 -5.20 -22.34
CA ASP A 42 12.31 -4.40 -22.13
C ASP A 42 12.15 -3.62 -20.81
N THR A 43 12.81 -4.10 -19.77
CA THR A 43 12.85 -3.39 -18.49
C THR A 43 13.93 -2.31 -18.52
N PRO A 44 13.65 -1.08 -18.08
CA PRO A 44 14.68 -0.05 -17.98
C PRO A 44 15.79 -0.48 -17.04
N ALA A 45 16.99 -0.02 -17.34
CA ALA A 45 18.13 -0.24 -16.44
C ALA A 45 17.82 0.33 -15.05
N ARG A 46 18.22 -0.40 -14.02
CA ARG A 46 18.02 0.06 -12.64
C ARG A 46 18.82 1.32 -12.38
N PRO A 47 18.29 2.29 -11.64
CA PRO A 47 19.06 3.41 -11.15
C PRO A 47 20.29 2.94 -10.38
N ALA A 48 21.37 3.72 -10.45
CA ALA A 48 22.58 3.42 -9.69
C ALA A 48 22.27 3.37 -8.17
N GLY A 49 22.74 2.34 -7.50
CA GLY A 49 22.51 2.12 -6.07
C GLY A 49 21.19 1.39 -5.72
N GLN A 50 20.31 1.16 -6.68
CA GLN A 50 19.13 0.35 -6.45
C GLN A 50 19.49 -1.14 -6.38
N GLN A 51 19.17 -1.77 -5.24
CA GLN A 51 19.39 -3.20 -5.05
C GLN A 51 18.23 -4.04 -5.60
N HIS A 52 18.54 -5.26 -6.00
CA HIS A 52 17.54 -6.24 -6.38
C HIS A 52 16.95 -6.88 -5.12
N VAL A 53 15.61 -6.86 -5.00
CA VAL A 53 14.94 -7.45 -3.82
C VAL A 53 14.86 -8.98 -3.87
N LEU A 54 15.07 -9.60 -5.03
CA LEU A 54 15.08 -11.06 -5.16
C LEU A 54 16.28 -11.63 -4.38
N GLY A 55 15.98 -12.48 -3.42
CA GLY A 55 17.00 -13.08 -2.56
C GLY A 55 17.41 -12.23 -1.36
N LEU A 56 16.78 -11.06 -1.13
CA LEU A 56 16.91 -10.36 0.14
C LEU A 56 16.35 -11.23 1.25
N THR A 57 17.17 -11.45 2.28
CA THR A 57 16.77 -12.14 3.50
C THR A 57 17.09 -11.25 4.69
N ASP A 58 16.26 -11.33 5.70
CA ASP A 58 16.50 -10.69 6.98
C ASP A 58 16.84 -11.74 8.05
N LYS A 59 17.22 -11.28 9.22
CA LYS A 59 17.44 -12.17 10.37
C LYS A 59 16.15 -12.88 10.73
N LYS A 60 16.26 -14.17 11.06
CA LYS A 60 15.12 -14.91 11.60
C LYS A 60 14.63 -14.23 12.87
N ILE A 61 13.35 -13.90 12.90
CA ILE A 61 12.66 -13.45 14.11
C ILE A 61 11.75 -14.57 14.59
N GLU A 62 11.70 -14.79 15.90
CA GLU A 62 10.93 -15.89 16.48
C GLU A 62 9.42 -15.59 16.43
N THR A 63 9.05 -14.32 16.60
CA THR A 63 7.67 -13.86 16.53
C THR A 63 7.57 -12.67 15.60
N VAL A 64 6.77 -12.80 14.54
CA VAL A 64 6.45 -11.72 13.59
C VAL A 64 5.24 -10.95 14.09
N ARG A 65 5.45 -9.69 14.44
CA ARG A 65 4.40 -8.79 14.93
C ARG A 65 3.75 -8.08 13.75
N VAL A 66 2.47 -8.34 13.53
CA VAL A 66 1.74 -7.89 12.35
C VAL A 66 0.78 -6.76 12.68
N GLY A 67 0.86 -5.69 11.88
CA GLY A 67 -0.14 -4.63 11.81
C GLY A 67 -1.02 -4.77 10.57
N PHE A 68 -2.33 -4.64 10.71
CA PHE A 68 -3.28 -4.64 9.60
C PHE A 68 -3.73 -3.23 9.27
N VAL A 69 -3.69 -2.85 7.99
CA VAL A 69 -4.18 -1.56 7.50
C VAL A 69 -5.24 -1.79 6.43
N GLY A 70 -6.44 -1.23 6.67
CA GLY A 70 -7.66 -1.50 5.92
C GLY A 70 -8.41 -2.71 6.48
N LEU A 71 -9.50 -2.45 7.21
CA LEU A 71 -10.24 -3.48 7.96
C LEU A 71 -11.62 -3.77 7.35
N GLY A 72 -11.69 -3.71 6.02
CA GLY A 72 -12.90 -4.03 5.26
C GLY A 72 -13.27 -5.51 5.29
N MET A 73 -14.15 -5.92 4.38
CA MET A 73 -14.77 -7.26 4.36
C MET A 73 -13.80 -8.44 4.39
N ARG A 74 -12.59 -8.30 3.86
CA ARG A 74 -11.61 -9.40 3.76
C ARG A 74 -10.80 -9.61 5.04
N VAL A 75 -10.68 -8.59 5.87
CA VAL A 75 -9.72 -8.59 6.97
C VAL A 75 -10.10 -9.49 8.13
N PRO A 76 -11.37 -9.64 8.56
CA PRO A 76 -11.70 -10.62 9.60
C PRO A 76 -11.18 -12.03 9.29
N TRP A 77 -11.28 -12.45 8.02
CA TRP A 77 -10.74 -13.74 7.57
C TRP A 77 -9.21 -13.77 7.50
N ALA A 78 -8.58 -12.65 7.14
CA ALA A 78 -7.13 -12.55 7.15
C ALA A 78 -6.59 -12.60 8.58
N VAL A 79 -7.18 -11.86 9.51
CA VAL A 79 -6.85 -11.90 10.95
C VAL A 79 -6.89 -13.32 11.49
N MET A 80 -7.98 -14.07 11.21
CA MET A 80 -8.08 -15.47 11.64
C MET A 80 -7.02 -16.37 11.03
N ARG A 81 -6.66 -16.16 9.78
CA ARG A 81 -5.59 -16.96 9.15
C ARG A 81 -4.23 -16.66 9.76
N PHE A 82 -3.91 -15.40 9.97
CA PHE A 82 -2.65 -15.00 10.59
C PHE A 82 -2.55 -15.47 12.04
N ALA A 83 -3.64 -15.40 12.81
CA ALA A 83 -3.69 -15.88 14.19
C ALA A 83 -3.43 -17.40 14.34
N ASN A 84 -3.59 -18.18 13.26
CA ASN A 84 -3.29 -19.61 13.25
C ASN A 84 -1.89 -19.94 12.74
N ILE A 85 -1.06 -18.96 12.42
CA ILE A 85 0.32 -19.17 11.99
C ILE A 85 1.23 -19.16 13.23
N PRO A 86 1.94 -20.25 13.53
CA PRO A 86 2.89 -20.26 14.64
C PRO A 86 3.96 -19.17 14.50
N GLY A 87 4.24 -18.45 15.55
CA GLY A 87 5.21 -17.36 15.54
C GLY A 87 4.68 -16.06 14.92
N VAL A 88 3.37 -15.88 14.82
CA VAL A 88 2.74 -14.63 14.39
C VAL A 88 1.88 -14.06 15.53
N GLU A 89 2.02 -12.77 15.77
CA GLU A 89 1.18 -12.00 16.69
C GLU A 89 0.55 -10.82 15.95
N ILE A 90 -0.75 -10.61 16.17
CA ILE A 90 -1.46 -9.44 15.63
C ILE A 90 -1.42 -8.36 16.68
N VAL A 91 -0.62 -7.32 16.46
CA VAL A 91 -0.34 -6.29 17.46
C VAL A 91 -0.96 -4.93 17.14
N ALA A 92 -1.41 -4.73 15.90
CA ALA A 92 -1.99 -3.44 15.48
C ALA A 92 -3.10 -3.62 14.45
N LEU A 93 -4.11 -2.75 14.55
CA LEU A 93 -5.25 -2.63 13.64
C LEU A 93 -5.41 -1.17 13.23
N CYS A 94 -5.57 -0.89 11.95
CA CYS A 94 -5.76 0.45 11.42
C CYS A 94 -6.82 0.48 10.33
N ASP A 95 -7.75 1.42 10.44
CA ASP A 95 -8.66 1.79 9.35
C ASP A 95 -8.85 3.31 9.34
N PHE A 96 -9.27 3.85 8.20
CA PHE A 96 -9.67 5.25 8.13
C PHE A 96 -10.85 5.53 9.08
N GLU A 97 -11.79 4.60 9.17
CA GLU A 97 -12.95 4.67 10.03
C GLU A 97 -12.70 3.97 11.37
N GLU A 98 -12.82 4.72 12.47
CA GLU A 98 -12.65 4.24 13.84
C GLU A 98 -13.54 3.03 14.15
N ASN A 99 -14.83 3.09 13.73
CA ASN A 99 -15.78 2.01 13.93
C ASN A 99 -15.37 0.67 13.33
N ARG A 100 -14.64 0.67 12.22
CA ARG A 100 -14.08 -0.55 11.62
C ARG A 100 -12.93 -1.10 12.43
N ALA A 101 -12.06 -0.23 12.93
CA ALA A 101 -10.94 -0.63 13.77
C ALA A 101 -11.44 -1.22 15.09
N GLU A 102 -12.39 -0.58 15.75
CA GLU A 102 -13.03 -1.09 16.94
C GLU A 102 -13.84 -2.37 16.69
N GLY A 103 -14.55 -2.45 15.57
CA GLY A 103 -15.28 -3.64 15.15
C GLY A 103 -14.36 -4.86 14.98
N CYS A 104 -13.20 -4.65 14.36
CA CYS A 104 -12.18 -5.71 14.22
C CYS A 104 -11.60 -6.10 15.59
N GLN A 105 -11.32 -5.14 16.46
CA GLN A 105 -10.87 -5.40 17.82
C GLN A 105 -11.92 -6.21 18.65
N LYS A 106 -13.20 -5.89 18.50
CA LYS A 106 -14.28 -6.66 19.10
C LYS A 106 -14.31 -8.09 18.58
N PHE A 107 -14.21 -8.26 17.25
CA PHE A 107 -14.12 -9.56 16.61
C PHE A 107 -12.92 -10.39 17.15
N MET A 108 -11.75 -9.80 17.30
CA MET A 108 -10.59 -10.47 17.88
C MET A 108 -10.88 -10.97 19.31
N ARG A 109 -11.47 -10.14 20.16
CA ARG A 109 -11.86 -10.54 21.52
C ARG A 109 -12.85 -11.70 21.54
N GLU A 110 -13.86 -11.67 20.68
CA GLU A 110 -14.86 -12.75 20.55
C GLU A 110 -14.22 -14.08 20.11
N LYS A 111 -13.09 -14.03 19.42
CA LYS A 111 -12.31 -15.20 19.02
C LYS A 111 -11.21 -15.59 20.03
N GLY A 112 -11.15 -14.92 21.18
CA GLY A 112 -10.15 -15.21 22.22
C GLY A 112 -8.73 -14.77 21.85
N LEU A 113 -8.57 -13.88 20.86
CA LEU A 113 -7.27 -13.34 20.46
C LEU A 113 -6.86 -12.19 21.40
N ALA A 114 -5.55 -12.01 21.55
CA ALA A 114 -5.01 -10.89 22.31
C ALA A 114 -5.44 -9.53 21.72
N PRO A 115 -5.61 -8.49 22.57
CA PRO A 115 -5.95 -7.17 22.08
C PRO A 115 -4.79 -6.56 21.28
N ALA A 116 -5.12 -5.89 20.18
CA ALA A 116 -4.19 -5.15 19.36
C ALA A 116 -4.33 -3.64 19.59
N LYS A 117 -3.28 -2.87 19.34
CA LYS A 117 -3.36 -1.41 19.37
C LYS A 117 -4.17 -0.91 18.17
N VAL A 118 -5.14 -0.02 18.43
CA VAL A 118 -6.02 0.54 17.40
C VAL A 118 -5.48 1.90 16.93
N TYR A 119 -5.48 2.08 15.62
CA TYR A 119 -5.16 3.32 14.92
C TYR A 119 -6.29 3.64 13.95
N TYR A 120 -6.60 4.92 13.72
CA TYR A 120 -7.66 5.32 12.79
C TYR A 120 -7.43 6.73 12.22
N GLY A 121 -8.25 7.09 11.23
CA GLY A 121 -8.20 8.37 10.55
C GLY A 121 -7.14 8.46 9.46
N GLU A 122 -7.05 9.63 8.83
CA GLU A 122 -6.20 9.88 7.66
C GLU A 122 -4.71 9.54 7.88
N LYS A 123 -4.21 9.74 9.09
CA LYS A 123 -2.79 9.50 9.45
C LYS A 123 -2.57 8.26 10.29
N GLY A 124 -3.61 7.50 10.57
CA GLY A 124 -3.53 6.31 11.42
C GLY A 124 -2.49 5.30 10.93
N TYR A 125 -2.39 5.09 9.62
CA TYR A 125 -1.40 4.18 9.05
C TYR A 125 0.04 4.70 9.20
N GLU A 126 0.25 6.03 9.17
CA GLU A 126 1.59 6.60 9.37
C GLU A 126 2.08 6.36 10.80
N GLU A 127 1.18 6.49 11.78
CA GLU A 127 1.49 6.22 13.19
C GLU A 127 1.74 4.72 13.41
N LEU A 128 0.94 3.85 12.78
CA LEU A 128 1.16 2.42 12.80
C LEU A 128 2.54 2.06 12.23
N CYS A 129 2.90 2.60 11.07
CA CYS A 129 4.19 2.31 10.43
C CYS A 129 5.39 2.76 11.27
N LYS A 130 5.27 3.83 12.05
CA LYS A 130 6.32 4.33 12.95
C LYS A 130 6.46 3.52 14.23
N ASN A 131 5.48 2.65 14.56
CA ASN A 131 5.55 1.84 15.77
C ASN A 131 6.69 0.79 15.67
N PRO A 132 7.70 0.81 16.57
CA PRO A 132 8.80 -0.14 16.54
C PRO A 132 8.38 -1.58 16.91
N ASP A 133 7.19 -1.75 17.48
CA ASP A 133 6.65 -3.06 17.86
C ASP A 133 5.92 -3.77 16.72
N ILE A 134 6.08 -3.31 15.49
CA ILE A 134 5.52 -3.91 14.28
C ILE A 134 6.66 -4.30 13.36
N ASP A 135 6.64 -5.53 12.87
CA ASP A 135 7.63 -6.07 11.93
C ASP A 135 7.07 -6.13 10.50
N LEU A 136 5.79 -6.44 10.36
CA LEU A 136 5.11 -6.62 9.09
C LEU A 136 3.80 -5.84 9.03
N VAL A 137 3.54 -5.18 7.91
CA VAL A 137 2.28 -4.49 7.63
C VAL A 137 1.50 -5.22 6.55
N TYR A 138 0.32 -5.72 6.90
CA TYR A 138 -0.62 -6.29 5.96
C TYR A 138 -1.55 -5.21 5.41
N VAL A 139 -1.41 -4.89 4.12
CA VAL A 139 -2.17 -3.83 3.46
C VAL A 139 -3.37 -4.43 2.74
N ALA A 140 -4.58 -4.03 3.14
CA ALA A 140 -5.85 -4.46 2.55
C ALA A 140 -6.79 -3.26 2.29
N THR A 141 -6.21 -2.14 1.94
CA THR A 141 -6.91 -0.89 1.60
C THR A 141 -7.51 -0.93 0.20
N ASP A 142 -8.19 0.14 -0.20
CA ASP A 142 -8.58 0.40 -1.57
C ASP A 142 -7.37 0.73 -2.47
N TRP A 143 -7.62 0.93 -3.77
CA TRP A 143 -6.58 1.17 -4.77
C TRP A 143 -5.77 2.45 -4.53
N ASP A 144 -6.42 3.51 -4.04
CA ASP A 144 -5.78 4.82 -3.84
C ASP A 144 -4.82 4.80 -2.65
N HIS A 145 -5.12 3.99 -1.62
CA HIS A 145 -4.34 3.90 -0.39
C HIS A 145 -3.30 2.76 -0.37
N HIS A 146 -3.39 1.78 -1.29
CA HIS A 146 -2.42 0.66 -1.32
C HIS A 146 -0.98 1.14 -1.40
N PHE A 147 -0.67 1.99 -2.38
CA PHE A 147 0.69 2.47 -2.60
C PHE A 147 1.20 3.36 -1.46
N PRO A 148 0.47 4.40 -1.00
CA PRO A 148 0.92 5.22 0.12
C PRO A 148 1.22 4.43 1.38
N VAL A 149 0.36 3.49 1.75
CA VAL A 149 0.54 2.65 2.94
C VAL A 149 1.75 1.72 2.79
N ALA A 150 1.86 1.01 1.68
CA ALA A 150 2.99 0.12 1.42
C ALA A 150 4.33 0.89 1.41
N LYS A 151 4.36 2.05 0.76
CA LYS A 151 5.53 2.93 0.74
C LYS A 151 5.92 3.35 2.16
N CYS A 152 4.93 3.83 2.95
CA CYS A 152 5.16 4.25 4.33
C CYS A 152 5.71 3.11 5.21
N ALA A 153 5.18 1.89 5.05
CA ALA A 153 5.67 0.72 5.77
C ALA A 153 7.14 0.43 5.44
N LEU A 154 7.49 0.39 4.15
CA LEU A 154 8.87 0.14 3.71
C LEU A 154 9.84 1.23 4.15
N GLU A 155 9.46 2.51 4.08
CA GLU A 155 10.27 3.64 4.54
C GLU A 155 10.54 3.61 6.06
N ASN A 156 9.66 2.96 6.82
CA ASN A 156 9.84 2.73 8.26
C ASN A 156 10.43 1.34 8.60
N GLY A 157 11.02 0.66 7.61
CA GLY A 157 11.71 -0.62 7.80
C GLY A 157 10.80 -1.80 8.11
N LYS A 158 9.52 -1.73 7.70
CA LYS A 158 8.57 -2.84 7.85
C LYS A 158 8.53 -3.71 6.59
N HIS A 159 8.25 -4.98 6.79
CA HIS A 159 7.92 -5.90 5.70
C HIS A 159 6.47 -5.77 5.27
#